data_a217cfa6c1c30918635262df1db14f73
#
_entry.id   a217cfa6c1c30918635262df1db14f73
#
_cell.length_a   1.000
_cell.length_b   1.000
_cell.length_c   1.000
_cell.angle_alpha   90.00
_cell.angle_beta   90.00
_cell.angle_gamma   90.00
#
_symmetry.space_group_name_H-M   'P 1'
#
loop_
_entity.id
_entity.type
_entity.pdbx_description
1 polymer ?
#
loop_
_entity_poly.entity_id
_entity_poly.type
_entity_poly.pdbx_seq_one_letter_code
_entity_poly.pdbx_strand_id
1 'polypeptide(L)'
;THPELVKRLFEAEVSEVREGIVEIKSIAREAGSRTKMAVWSNDPNVDPVGACVGMNGARVNAVVQELRGEKIDIINWDENPALLIENALSPAKVISVMADPEEKVASVIVPDYQLSLAIGKEGQNARLAARLTGYKIDIKSETQAIEAGDLPENYMEQMGLMGEEGYTGDYEDEYAEDDAYDSYDENYSEDYDDGDYNGNYEDQDGQDEPEEIEFVETDN
;
A
#
# COMPACT_ATOMS: atom_id res chain seq x y z
N THR A 1 15.03 -6.32 2.34
CA THR A 1 13.70 -6.98 2.37
C THR A 1 12.99 -6.86 3.72
N HIS A 2 13.66 -6.38 4.78
CA HIS A 2 13.10 -6.31 6.13
C HIS A 2 12.15 -5.12 6.32
N PRO A 3 11.00 -5.26 7.04
CA PRO A 3 10.07 -4.15 7.34
C PRO A 3 10.73 -2.95 8.03
N GLU A 4 11.78 -3.17 8.82
CA GLU A 4 12.56 -2.14 9.50
C GLU A 4 13.16 -1.10 8.54
N LEU A 5 13.43 -1.47 7.27
CA LEU A 5 13.88 -0.51 6.27
C LEU A 5 12.81 0.58 6.02
N VAL A 6 11.55 0.17 5.89
CA VAL A 6 10.44 1.11 5.67
C VAL A 6 10.32 2.06 6.86
N LYS A 7 10.37 1.51 8.08
CA LYS A 7 10.33 2.32 9.31
C LYS A 7 11.42 3.40 9.33
N ARG A 8 12.67 3.04 9.02
CA ARG A 8 13.79 3.98 9.00
C ARG A 8 13.65 5.05 7.92
N LEU A 9 13.08 4.70 6.77
CA LEU A 9 12.80 5.70 5.73
C LEU A 9 11.76 6.71 6.18
N PHE A 10 10.69 6.27 6.85
CA PHE A 10 9.71 7.19 7.45
C PHE A 10 10.28 8.01 8.60
N GLU A 11 11.16 7.46 9.44
CA GLU A 11 11.87 8.22 10.48
C GLU A 11 12.78 9.31 9.88
N ALA A 12 13.35 9.07 8.71
CA ALA A 12 14.18 10.06 8.02
C ALA A 12 13.34 11.17 7.36
N GLU A 13 12.20 10.79 6.74
CA GLU A 13 11.36 11.70 5.95
C GLU A 13 10.35 12.49 6.80
N VAL A 14 9.80 11.87 7.86
CA VAL A 14 8.69 12.41 8.66
C VAL A 14 9.19 12.82 10.04
N SER A 15 9.20 14.15 10.32
CA SER A 15 9.66 14.69 11.60
C SER A 15 8.85 14.17 12.78
N GLU A 16 7.53 14.06 12.62
CA GLU A 16 6.59 13.60 13.65
C GLU A 16 6.85 12.15 14.05
N VAL A 17 7.33 11.32 13.10
CA VAL A 17 7.76 9.93 13.38
C VAL A 17 9.09 9.93 14.12
N ARG A 18 10.05 10.74 13.65
CA ARG A 18 11.38 10.86 14.28
C ARG A 18 11.32 11.39 15.71
N GLU A 19 10.38 12.31 15.99
CA GLU A 19 10.16 12.91 17.30
C GLU A 19 9.28 12.05 18.22
N GLY A 20 8.72 10.93 17.71
CA GLY A 20 7.87 10.03 18.47
C GLY A 20 6.45 10.55 18.72
N ILE A 21 6.03 11.62 18.04
CA ILE A 21 4.64 12.10 18.06
C ILE A 21 3.75 11.10 17.32
N VAL A 22 4.20 10.65 16.15
CA VAL A 22 3.58 9.58 15.38
C VAL A 22 4.38 8.30 15.55
N GLU A 23 3.72 7.23 15.95
CA GLU A 23 4.30 5.90 16.11
C GLU A 23 3.88 4.97 14.98
N ILE A 24 4.83 4.25 14.41
CA ILE A 24 4.56 3.14 13.51
C ILE A 24 4.36 1.88 14.37
N LYS A 25 3.11 1.44 14.49
CA LYS A 25 2.73 0.31 15.37
C LYS A 25 3.00 -1.04 14.74
N SER A 26 2.75 -1.19 13.44
CA SER A 26 2.99 -2.44 12.72
C SER A 26 3.26 -2.20 11.23
N ILE A 27 4.01 -3.10 10.61
CA ILE A 27 4.31 -3.09 9.18
C ILE A 27 4.22 -4.50 8.63
N ALA A 28 3.45 -4.67 7.57
CA ALA A 28 3.43 -5.89 6.75
C ALA A 28 3.94 -5.56 5.35
N ARG A 29 4.97 -6.28 4.89
CA ARG A 29 5.69 -5.95 3.66
C ARG A 29 5.85 -7.15 2.73
N GLU A 30 5.56 -6.95 1.47
CA GLU A 30 5.97 -7.77 0.34
C GLU A 30 6.96 -6.95 -0.49
N ALA A 31 8.25 -7.13 -0.21
CA ALA A 31 9.32 -6.30 -0.76
C ALA A 31 9.29 -6.24 -2.28
N GLY A 32 9.38 -5.02 -2.84
CA GLY A 32 9.32 -4.77 -4.27
C GLY A 32 7.90 -4.78 -4.85
N SER A 33 6.87 -4.98 -4.02
CA SER A 33 5.47 -4.98 -4.45
C SER A 33 4.64 -3.99 -3.63
N ARG A 34 4.32 -4.33 -2.38
CA ARG A 34 3.45 -3.52 -1.55
C ARG A 34 3.76 -3.65 -0.05
N THR A 35 3.60 -2.55 0.67
CA THR A 35 3.70 -2.48 2.13
C THR A 35 2.42 -1.88 2.70
N LYS A 36 1.91 -2.47 3.79
CA LYS A 36 0.90 -1.84 4.67
C LYS A 36 1.55 -1.45 5.98
N MET A 37 1.22 -0.23 6.46
CA MET A 37 1.78 0.33 7.69
C MET A 37 0.68 0.94 8.53
N ALA A 38 0.58 0.51 9.80
CA ALA A 38 -0.37 1.06 10.76
C ALA A 38 0.32 2.08 11.66
N VAL A 39 -0.24 3.28 11.74
CA VAL A 39 0.30 4.42 12.48
C VAL A 39 -0.66 4.93 13.54
N TRP A 40 -0.12 5.48 14.60
CA TRP A 40 -0.84 6.05 15.73
C TRP A 40 -0.24 7.39 16.13
N SER A 41 -1.04 8.34 16.59
CA SER A 41 -0.53 9.59 17.15
C SER A 41 -0.69 9.64 18.67
N ASN A 42 0.36 10.04 19.34
CA ASN A 42 0.36 10.33 20.78
C ASN A 42 -0.20 11.74 21.08
N ASP A 43 -0.33 12.60 20.07
CA ASP A 43 -0.97 13.91 20.14
C ASP A 43 -2.31 13.88 19.41
N PRO A 44 -3.46 14.13 20.10
CA PRO A 44 -4.78 14.09 19.45
C PRO A 44 -4.99 15.18 18.39
N ASN A 45 -4.13 16.19 18.33
CA ASN A 45 -4.20 17.23 17.31
C ASN A 45 -3.39 16.90 16.04
N VAL A 46 -2.67 15.78 16.03
CA VAL A 46 -1.86 15.34 14.89
C VAL A 46 -2.53 14.13 14.24
N ASP A 47 -2.92 14.29 12.98
CA ASP A 47 -3.36 13.18 12.15
C ASP A 47 -2.14 12.33 11.73
N PRO A 48 -2.04 11.07 12.21
CA PRO A 48 -0.86 10.26 11.95
C PRO A 48 -0.73 9.83 10.50
N VAL A 49 -1.85 9.58 9.80
CA VAL A 49 -1.85 9.21 8.39
C VAL A 49 -1.46 10.43 7.55
N GLY A 50 -2.10 11.58 7.77
CA GLY A 50 -1.78 12.83 7.09
C GLY A 50 -0.33 13.25 7.26
N ALA A 51 0.25 13.08 8.46
CA ALA A 51 1.66 13.37 8.73
C ALA A 51 2.61 12.50 7.89
N CYS A 52 2.31 11.20 7.76
CA CYS A 52 3.12 10.27 6.97
C CYS A 52 2.93 10.43 5.46
N VAL A 53 1.72 10.75 5.01
CA VAL A 53 1.40 10.99 3.59
C VAL A 53 2.02 12.30 3.12
N GLY A 54 1.86 13.36 3.90
CA GLY A 54 2.32 14.70 3.57
C GLY A 54 1.42 15.40 2.55
N MET A 55 1.70 16.67 2.27
CA MET A 55 0.93 17.46 1.32
C MET A 55 1.05 16.85 -0.08
N ASN A 56 -0.09 16.55 -0.71
CA ASN A 56 -0.18 15.89 -2.02
C ASN A 56 0.66 14.60 -2.12
N GLY A 57 0.78 13.86 -1.02
CA GLY A 57 1.55 12.62 -0.99
C GLY A 57 3.07 12.78 -1.04
N ALA A 58 3.60 14.00 -0.87
CA ALA A 58 5.03 14.27 -1.07
C ALA A 58 5.96 13.38 -0.23
N ARG A 59 5.61 13.17 1.05
CA ARG A 59 6.45 12.38 1.97
C ARG A 59 6.38 10.88 1.64
N VAL A 60 5.18 10.32 1.48
CA VAL A 60 5.05 8.90 1.14
C VAL A 60 5.68 8.59 -0.22
N ASN A 61 5.52 9.49 -1.21
CA ASN A 61 6.13 9.31 -2.54
C ASN A 61 7.66 9.35 -2.50
N ALA A 62 8.27 10.16 -1.64
CA ALA A 62 9.72 10.14 -1.43
C ALA A 62 10.20 8.76 -0.96
N VAL A 63 9.47 8.15 0.00
CA VAL A 63 9.77 6.79 0.48
C VAL A 63 9.53 5.73 -0.61
N VAL A 64 8.44 5.85 -1.39
CA VAL A 64 8.13 4.96 -2.52
C VAL A 64 9.25 4.99 -3.56
N GLN A 65 9.80 6.15 -3.88
CA GLN A 65 10.94 6.30 -4.81
C GLN A 65 12.20 5.59 -4.28
N GLU A 66 12.53 5.77 -2.99
CA GLU A 66 13.66 5.07 -2.35
C GLU A 66 13.48 3.54 -2.38
N LEU A 67 12.25 3.06 -2.33
CA LEU A 67 11.88 1.65 -2.43
C LEU A 67 11.67 1.18 -3.88
N ARG A 68 12.02 2.01 -4.88
CA ARG A 68 11.92 1.71 -6.31
C ARG A 68 10.51 1.37 -6.78
N GLY A 69 9.51 2.12 -6.33
CA GLY A 69 8.12 1.98 -6.75
C GLY A 69 7.31 0.97 -5.93
N GLU A 70 7.80 0.51 -4.77
CA GLU A 70 7.02 -0.32 -3.85
C GLU A 70 5.85 0.50 -3.28
N LYS A 71 4.61 0.11 -3.54
CA LYS A 71 3.40 0.81 -3.07
C LYS A 71 3.26 0.73 -1.55
N ILE A 72 2.82 1.84 -0.92
CA ILE A 72 2.69 1.91 0.55
C ILE A 72 1.28 2.34 0.91
N ASP A 73 0.55 1.49 1.64
CA ASP A 73 -0.73 1.82 2.26
C ASP A 73 -0.50 2.21 3.71
N ILE A 74 -0.91 3.40 4.09
CA ILE A 74 -0.80 3.91 5.46
C ILE A 74 -2.21 3.96 6.06
N ILE A 75 -2.40 3.28 7.20
CA ILE A 75 -3.69 3.18 7.86
C ILE A 75 -3.59 3.62 9.32
N ASN A 76 -4.71 4.03 9.90
CA ASN A 76 -4.81 4.27 11.33
C ASN A 76 -4.72 2.95 12.10
N TRP A 77 -3.85 2.90 13.09
CA TRP A 77 -3.85 1.84 14.09
C TRP A 77 -4.97 2.08 15.10
N ASP A 78 -5.58 1.02 15.57
CA ASP A 78 -6.60 1.06 16.61
C ASP A 78 -6.38 -0.08 17.62
N GLU A 79 -6.68 0.18 18.90
CA GLU A 79 -6.63 -0.83 19.94
C GLU A 79 -7.75 -1.86 19.79
N ASN A 80 -8.90 -1.44 19.22
CA ASN A 80 -9.99 -2.33 18.89
C ASN A 80 -9.63 -3.17 17.66
N PRO A 81 -9.52 -4.51 17.80
CA PRO A 81 -9.13 -5.36 16.69
C PRO A 81 -10.05 -5.28 15.48
N ALA A 82 -11.36 -5.07 15.69
CA ALA A 82 -12.30 -4.97 14.60
C ALA A 82 -12.04 -3.73 13.75
N LEU A 83 -11.80 -2.58 14.38
CA LEU A 83 -11.47 -1.33 13.68
C LEU A 83 -10.10 -1.42 12.99
N LEU A 84 -9.11 -2.04 13.65
CA LEU A 84 -7.79 -2.24 13.03
C LEU A 84 -7.88 -3.13 11.78
N ILE A 85 -8.69 -4.19 11.80
CA ILE A 85 -8.88 -5.09 10.67
C ILE A 85 -9.64 -4.38 9.54
N GLU A 86 -10.68 -3.61 9.86
CA GLU A 86 -11.40 -2.78 8.92
C GLU A 86 -10.44 -1.81 8.20
N ASN A 87 -9.66 -1.04 8.96
CA ASN A 87 -8.65 -0.14 8.41
C ASN A 87 -7.61 -0.88 7.55
N ALA A 88 -7.18 -2.07 7.97
CA ALA A 88 -6.16 -2.85 7.26
C ALA A 88 -6.65 -3.39 5.91
N LEU A 89 -7.96 -3.54 5.71
CA LEU A 89 -8.55 -3.97 4.44
C LEU A 89 -8.72 -2.82 3.44
N SER A 90 -8.46 -1.55 3.86
CA SER A 90 -8.45 -0.43 2.94
C SER A 90 -7.67 -0.76 1.65
N PRO A 91 -8.15 -0.31 0.46
CA PRO A 91 -9.26 0.63 0.23
C PRO A 91 -10.66 -0.01 0.21
N ALA A 92 -10.80 -1.33 0.42
CA ALA A 92 -12.09 -1.98 0.41
C ALA A 92 -12.98 -1.49 1.56
N LYS A 93 -14.25 -1.25 1.25
CA LYS A 93 -15.27 -0.91 2.26
C LYS A 93 -15.73 -2.19 2.94
N VAL A 94 -15.88 -2.15 4.27
CA VAL A 94 -16.29 -3.28 5.11
C VAL A 94 -17.65 -3.00 5.72
N ILE A 95 -18.52 -3.99 5.75
CA ILE A 95 -19.85 -3.92 6.40
C ILE A 95 -19.73 -4.24 7.88
N SER A 96 -19.07 -5.36 8.19
CA SER A 96 -18.89 -5.79 9.58
C SER A 96 -17.60 -6.59 9.77
N VAL A 97 -17.04 -6.49 10.97
CA VAL A 97 -15.91 -7.28 11.43
C VAL A 97 -16.27 -7.91 12.77
N MET A 98 -16.18 -9.21 12.85
CA MET A 98 -16.28 -9.98 14.10
C MET A 98 -14.91 -10.57 14.38
N ALA A 99 -14.22 -10.04 15.38
CA ALA A 99 -12.88 -10.47 15.76
C ALA A 99 -12.89 -11.19 17.10
N ASP A 100 -12.25 -12.36 17.16
CA ASP A 100 -11.96 -13.08 18.39
C ASP A 100 -10.52 -12.79 18.83
N PRO A 101 -10.31 -12.03 19.93
CA PRO A 101 -8.99 -11.69 20.39
C PRO A 101 -8.21 -12.87 21.01
N GLU A 102 -8.90 -13.92 21.48
CA GLU A 102 -8.28 -15.08 22.12
C GLU A 102 -7.72 -16.04 21.05
N GLU A 103 -8.53 -16.34 20.03
CA GLU A 103 -8.14 -17.24 18.95
C GLU A 103 -7.38 -16.52 17.81
N LYS A 104 -7.38 -15.19 17.81
CA LYS A 104 -6.80 -14.37 16.74
C LYS A 104 -7.40 -14.68 15.36
N VAL A 105 -8.71 -14.87 15.32
CA VAL A 105 -9.50 -15.09 14.11
C VAL A 105 -10.47 -13.94 13.92
N ALA A 106 -10.72 -13.55 12.69
CA ALA A 106 -11.74 -12.57 12.36
C ALA A 106 -12.56 -12.98 11.14
N SER A 107 -13.87 -12.79 11.22
CA SER A 107 -14.80 -12.88 10.10
C SER A 107 -15.16 -11.47 9.64
N VAL A 108 -15.02 -11.22 8.35
CA VAL A 108 -15.25 -9.91 7.73
C VAL A 108 -16.28 -10.06 6.61
N ILE A 109 -17.28 -9.20 6.62
CA ILE A 109 -18.32 -9.15 5.59
C ILE A 109 -18.15 -7.86 4.82
N VAL A 110 -18.10 -7.97 3.50
CA VAL A 110 -17.96 -6.85 2.56
C VAL A 110 -19.12 -6.87 1.55
N PRO A 111 -19.47 -5.73 0.94
CA PRO A 111 -20.39 -5.72 -0.20
C PRO A 111 -19.87 -6.63 -1.32
N ASP A 112 -20.77 -7.26 -2.09
CA ASP A 112 -20.40 -8.22 -3.14
C ASP A 112 -19.38 -7.60 -4.12
N TYR A 113 -19.59 -6.35 -4.54
CA TYR A 113 -18.72 -5.63 -5.45
C TYR A 113 -17.34 -5.27 -4.85
N GLN A 114 -17.19 -5.32 -3.51
CA GLN A 114 -15.93 -5.05 -2.82
C GLN A 114 -15.08 -6.30 -2.57
N LEU A 115 -15.64 -7.51 -2.75
CA LEU A 115 -14.96 -8.75 -2.41
C LEU A 115 -13.61 -8.90 -3.11
N SER A 116 -13.56 -8.63 -4.41
CA SER A 116 -12.31 -8.72 -5.17
C SER A 116 -11.26 -7.71 -4.70
N LEU A 117 -11.70 -6.51 -4.32
CA LEU A 117 -10.81 -5.45 -3.79
C LEU A 117 -10.30 -5.81 -2.39
N ALA A 118 -11.18 -6.33 -1.52
CA ALA A 118 -10.82 -6.77 -0.17
C ALA A 118 -9.79 -7.91 -0.18
N ILE A 119 -9.93 -8.85 -1.09
CA ILE A 119 -8.97 -9.94 -1.31
C ILE A 119 -7.69 -9.41 -1.97
N GLY A 120 -7.84 -8.57 -2.99
CA GLY A 120 -6.76 -8.03 -3.81
C GLY A 120 -6.18 -9.04 -4.80
N LYS A 121 -5.31 -8.55 -5.69
CA LYS A 121 -4.63 -9.41 -6.69
C LYS A 121 -3.84 -10.52 -5.97
N GLU A 122 -4.10 -11.77 -6.34
CA GLU A 122 -3.47 -12.96 -5.74
C GLU A 122 -3.60 -13.03 -4.20
N GLY A 123 -4.64 -12.40 -3.64
CA GLY A 123 -4.87 -12.36 -2.19
C GLY A 123 -3.91 -11.41 -1.43
N GLN A 124 -3.25 -10.49 -2.11
CA GLN A 124 -2.22 -9.62 -1.52
C GLN A 124 -2.79 -8.71 -0.44
N ASN A 125 -3.94 -8.07 -0.68
CA ASN A 125 -4.53 -7.16 0.29
C ASN A 125 -4.92 -7.89 1.60
N ALA A 126 -5.65 -8.99 1.48
CA ALA A 126 -6.04 -9.82 2.63
C ALA A 126 -4.82 -10.39 3.37
N ARG A 127 -3.80 -10.86 2.64
CA ARG A 127 -2.58 -11.42 3.24
C ARG A 127 -1.76 -10.37 3.98
N LEU A 128 -1.62 -9.16 3.44
CA LEU A 128 -0.95 -8.05 4.12
C LEU A 128 -1.75 -7.59 5.35
N ALA A 129 -3.08 -7.48 5.26
CA ALA A 129 -3.94 -7.15 6.39
C ALA A 129 -3.81 -8.18 7.52
N ALA A 130 -3.84 -9.48 7.19
CA ALA A 130 -3.66 -10.54 8.18
C ALA A 130 -2.30 -10.47 8.89
N ARG A 131 -1.22 -10.22 8.15
CA ARG A 131 0.14 -10.05 8.72
C ARG A 131 0.26 -8.79 9.56
N LEU A 132 -0.36 -7.68 9.14
CA LEU A 132 -0.32 -6.40 9.84
C LEU A 132 -1.01 -6.46 11.19
N THR A 133 -2.19 -7.09 11.23
CA THR A 133 -3.05 -7.18 12.41
C THR A 133 -2.73 -8.36 13.32
N GLY A 134 -2.07 -9.40 12.78
CA GLY A 134 -1.82 -10.66 13.49
C GLY A 134 -3.05 -11.56 13.61
N TYR A 135 -4.11 -11.30 12.82
CA TYR A 135 -5.33 -12.11 12.79
C TYR A 135 -5.40 -12.97 11.54
N LYS A 136 -6.00 -14.14 11.67
CA LYS A 136 -6.48 -14.91 10.52
C LYS A 136 -7.81 -14.31 10.09
N ILE A 137 -7.85 -13.73 8.89
CA ILE A 137 -9.03 -13.01 8.38
C ILE A 137 -9.75 -13.88 7.35
N ASP A 138 -11.02 -14.15 7.60
CA ASP A 138 -11.95 -14.79 6.66
C ASP A 138 -12.88 -13.71 6.07
N ILE A 139 -12.84 -13.53 4.77
CA ILE A 139 -13.56 -12.45 4.07
C ILE A 139 -14.67 -13.11 3.24
N LYS A 140 -15.92 -12.69 3.47
CA LYS A 140 -17.10 -13.12 2.76
C LYS A 140 -17.83 -11.92 2.17
N SER A 141 -18.47 -12.12 1.02
CA SER A 141 -19.44 -11.14 0.52
C SER A 141 -20.76 -11.25 1.27
N GLU A 142 -21.63 -10.24 1.13
CA GLU A 142 -22.98 -10.25 1.71
C GLU A 142 -23.76 -11.50 1.30
N THR A 143 -23.76 -11.81 -0.01
CA THR A 143 -24.43 -13.00 -0.55
C THR A 143 -23.87 -14.28 0.09
N GLN A 144 -22.56 -14.42 0.17
CA GLN A 144 -21.92 -15.59 0.80
C GLN A 144 -22.24 -15.69 2.30
N ALA A 145 -22.32 -14.56 3.00
CA ALA A 145 -22.65 -14.52 4.42
C ALA A 145 -24.10 -14.91 4.69
N ILE A 146 -25.04 -14.52 3.82
CA ILE A 146 -26.45 -14.94 3.87
C ILE A 146 -26.57 -16.45 3.62
N GLU A 147 -25.93 -16.96 2.57
CA GLU A 147 -25.92 -18.39 2.25
C GLU A 147 -25.30 -19.27 3.37
N ALA A 148 -24.28 -18.74 4.06
CA ALA A 148 -23.65 -19.39 5.19
C ALA A 148 -24.47 -19.30 6.49
N GLY A 149 -25.50 -18.45 6.53
CA GLY A 149 -26.31 -18.18 7.73
C GLY A 149 -25.65 -17.22 8.73
N ASP A 150 -24.59 -16.52 8.32
CA ASP A 150 -23.90 -15.51 9.14
C ASP A 150 -24.68 -14.18 9.17
N LEU A 151 -25.51 -13.95 8.16
CA LEU A 151 -26.47 -12.85 8.08
C LEU A 151 -27.90 -13.40 7.88
N PRO A 152 -28.94 -12.72 8.38
CA PRO A 152 -30.32 -13.11 8.13
C PRO A 152 -30.69 -12.99 6.65
N GLU A 153 -31.54 -13.88 6.12
CA GLU A 153 -31.98 -13.88 4.71
C GLU A 153 -32.58 -12.52 4.27
N ASN A 154 -33.22 -11.82 5.19
CA ASN A 154 -33.83 -10.51 4.93
C ASN A 154 -32.89 -9.34 5.27
N TYR A 155 -31.59 -9.58 5.40
CA TYR A 155 -30.60 -8.53 5.71
C TYR A 155 -30.62 -7.40 4.70
N MET A 156 -30.61 -7.72 3.41
CA MET A 156 -30.63 -6.74 2.30
C MET A 156 -31.90 -5.88 2.33
N GLU A 157 -33.06 -6.48 2.67
CA GLU A 157 -34.32 -5.77 2.82
C GLU A 157 -34.32 -4.84 4.04
N GLN A 158 -33.77 -5.31 5.18
CA GLN A 158 -33.66 -4.50 6.41
C GLN A 158 -32.73 -3.30 6.23
N MET A 159 -31.70 -3.42 5.41
CA MET A 159 -30.78 -2.33 5.09
C MET A 159 -31.28 -1.37 4.00
N GLY A 160 -32.50 -1.65 3.43
CA GLY A 160 -33.07 -0.84 2.36
C GLY A 160 -32.32 -0.95 1.04
N LEU A 161 -31.52 -2.00 0.87
CA LEU A 161 -30.71 -2.26 -0.31
C LEU A 161 -31.50 -3.03 -1.40
N MET A 162 -32.69 -3.55 -1.06
CA MET A 162 -33.64 -4.08 -2.03
C MET A 162 -34.64 -2.99 -2.40
N GLY A 163 -34.45 -2.32 -3.54
CA GLY A 163 -35.53 -1.65 -4.23
C GLY A 163 -36.57 -2.66 -4.76
N GLU A 164 -37.82 -2.24 -4.98
CA GLU A 164 -38.93 -3.07 -5.50
C GLU A 164 -38.65 -3.69 -6.91
N GLU A 165 -37.53 -3.36 -7.54
CA GLU A 165 -37.00 -4.00 -8.74
C GLU A 165 -35.66 -4.63 -8.38
N GLY A 166 -35.59 -5.97 -8.51
CA GLY A 166 -34.44 -6.79 -8.13
C GLY A 166 -33.12 -6.14 -8.57
N TYR A 167 -32.17 -6.17 -7.66
CA TYR A 167 -30.79 -5.65 -7.78
C TYR A 167 -30.16 -5.95 -9.15
N THR A 168 -30.46 -5.14 -10.13
CA THR A 168 -29.71 -5.02 -11.37
C THR A 168 -28.65 -3.98 -11.11
N GLY A 169 -27.43 -4.44 -10.82
CA GLY A 169 -26.30 -3.58 -10.56
C GLY A 169 -25.95 -2.73 -11.78
N ASP A 170 -26.69 -1.65 -11.98
CA ASP A 170 -26.24 -0.47 -12.71
C ASP A 170 -25.51 0.43 -11.70
N TYR A 171 -24.35 -0.03 -11.26
CA TYR A 171 -23.36 0.88 -10.74
C TYR A 171 -22.66 1.49 -11.96
N GLU A 172 -23.12 2.63 -12.38
CA GLU A 172 -22.28 3.55 -13.13
C GLU A 172 -21.00 3.75 -12.29
N ASP A 173 -19.87 3.56 -12.95
CA ASP A 173 -18.52 3.68 -12.41
C ASP A 173 -18.29 5.03 -11.69
N GLU A 174 -18.78 5.16 -10.44
CA GLU A 174 -18.37 6.22 -9.52
C GLU A 174 -16.99 5.92 -8.90
N TYR A 175 -16.25 5.00 -9.54
CA TYR A 175 -14.88 4.61 -9.16
C TYR A 175 -13.80 5.54 -9.71
N ALA A 176 -14.21 6.62 -10.41
CA ALA A 176 -13.25 7.46 -11.14
C ALA A 176 -12.59 8.56 -10.30
N GLU A 177 -12.97 8.76 -9.03
CA GLU A 177 -12.47 9.94 -8.28
C GLU A 177 -11.69 9.66 -6.98
N ASP A 178 -11.55 8.40 -6.54
CA ASP A 178 -10.67 8.08 -5.40
C ASP A 178 -9.31 7.48 -5.81
N ASP A 179 -9.01 7.39 -7.10
CA ASP A 179 -7.68 7.07 -7.64
C ASP A 179 -6.69 8.24 -7.55
N ALA A 180 -6.85 9.11 -6.55
CA ALA A 180 -5.86 10.16 -6.27
C ALA A 180 -4.46 9.59 -5.91
N TYR A 181 -4.35 8.29 -5.72
CA TYR A 181 -3.09 7.58 -5.50
C TYR A 181 -2.49 6.95 -6.77
N ASP A 182 -3.29 6.66 -7.81
CA ASP A 182 -2.78 6.10 -9.06
C ASP A 182 -2.45 7.17 -10.12
N SER A 183 -2.80 8.46 -9.92
CA SER A 183 -2.54 9.52 -10.89
C SER A 183 -1.12 10.09 -10.90
N TYR A 184 -0.20 9.53 -10.10
CA TYR A 184 1.19 10.02 -10.08
C TYR A 184 2.14 9.28 -11.05
N ASP A 185 1.66 8.24 -11.77
CA ASP A 185 2.52 7.40 -12.62
C ASP A 185 2.49 7.76 -14.13
N GLU A 186 1.64 8.73 -14.58
CA GLU A 186 1.52 9.03 -16.03
C GLU A 186 2.29 10.27 -16.51
N ASN A 187 3.09 10.92 -15.67
CA ASN A 187 3.82 12.12 -16.11
C ASN A 187 5.35 11.96 -16.18
N TYR A 188 5.86 10.74 -16.41
CA TYR A 188 7.28 10.50 -16.62
C TYR A 188 7.55 9.65 -17.87
N SER A 189 7.00 10.06 -19.01
CA SER A 189 7.48 9.63 -20.31
C SER A 189 7.21 10.73 -21.33
N GLU A 190 8.25 11.07 -22.07
CA GLU A 190 8.32 11.95 -23.22
C GLU A 190 8.89 13.36 -22.94
N ASP A 191 10.20 13.41 -22.85
CA ASP A 191 11.05 14.42 -23.47
C ASP A 191 12.49 13.89 -23.56
N TYR A 192 12.71 12.85 -24.37
CA TYR A 192 13.98 12.66 -25.02
C TYR A 192 13.82 13.12 -26.46
N ASP A 193 14.13 14.42 -26.66
CA ASP A 193 14.39 15.04 -27.94
C ASP A 193 15.53 14.26 -28.61
N ASP A 194 15.21 13.48 -29.63
CA ASP A 194 16.16 12.89 -30.57
C ASP A 194 16.78 14.00 -31.41
N GLY A 195 17.68 14.76 -30.78
CA GLY A 195 18.56 15.69 -31.46
C GLY A 195 19.50 14.92 -32.37
N ASP A 196 19.18 14.97 -33.67
CA ASP A 196 20.01 14.64 -34.80
C ASP A 196 21.45 15.15 -34.60
N TYR A 197 22.37 14.27 -34.14
CA TYR A 197 23.81 14.59 -34.14
C TYR A 197 24.48 13.88 -35.31
N ASN A 198 24.36 14.54 -36.48
CA ASN A 198 25.15 14.25 -37.67
C ASN A 198 26.54 14.88 -37.49
N GLY A 199 27.47 14.10 -36.98
CA GLY A 199 28.87 14.51 -36.78
C GLY A 199 29.84 13.54 -37.40
N ASN A 200 30.25 13.86 -38.62
CA ASN A 200 31.42 13.30 -39.31
C ASN A 200 32.63 13.27 -38.38
N TYR A 201 33.19 12.10 -38.12
CA TYR A 201 34.59 11.99 -37.66
C TYR A 201 35.41 11.20 -38.69
N GLU A 202 36.33 11.95 -39.29
CA GLU A 202 37.45 11.46 -40.09
C GLU A 202 38.41 10.64 -39.21
N ASP A 203 38.84 9.50 -39.75
CA ASP A 203 39.89 8.64 -39.23
C ASP A 203 41.21 9.42 -39.11
N GLN A 204 41.84 9.36 -37.93
CA GLN A 204 43.28 9.62 -37.77
C GLN A 204 43.88 8.48 -36.94
N ASP A 205 44.62 7.65 -37.64
CA ASP A 205 45.56 6.66 -37.10
C ASP A 205 46.59 7.32 -36.20
N GLY A 206 46.72 6.86 -34.97
CA GLY A 206 47.77 7.20 -34.03
C GLY A 206 48.15 6.02 -33.17
N GLN A 207 49.21 5.35 -33.54
CA GLN A 207 49.91 4.32 -32.78
C GLN A 207 50.50 4.93 -31.52
N ASP A 208 50.19 4.37 -30.34
CA ASP A 208 51.03 4.48 -29.16
C ASP A 208 51.05 3.17 -28.39
N GLU A 209 52.27 2.69 -28.16
CA GLU A 209 52.67 1.44 -27.52
C GLU A 209 52.38 1.45 -26.00
N PRO A 210 52.22 0.32 -25.33
CA PRO A 210 51.98 0.26 -23.88
C PRO A 210 53.31 0.40 -23.11
N GLU A 211 53.39 1.34 -22.19
CA GLU A 211 54.43 1.44 -21.18
C GLU A 211 54.34 0.35 -20.13
N GLU A 212 55.44 -0.38 -19.95
CA GLU A 212 55.65 -1.40 -18.89
C GLU A 212 55.70 -0.69 -17.52
N ILE A 213 54.90 -1.16 -16.57
CA ILE A 213 54.97 -0.78 -15.16
C ILE A 213 55.85 -1.79 -14.41
N GLU A 214 57.04 -1.41 -13.98
CA GLU A 214 57.90 -2.13 -13.10
C GLU A 214 57.30 -2.28 -11.69
N PHE A 215 57.23 -3.53 -11.21
CA PHE A 215 56.94 -3.85 -9.83
C PHE A 215 58.21 -3.69 -8.98
N VAL A 216 58.16 -2.79 -8.01
CA VAL A 216 59.20 -2.72 -6.97
C VAL A 216 58.69 -3.48 -5.73
N GLU A 217 59.31 -4.62 -5.46
CA GLU A 217 59.23 -5.29 -4.15
C GLU A 217 60.03 -4.49 -3.13
N THR A 218 59.42 -4.13 -2.01
CA THR A 218 60.13 -3.71 -0.81
C THR A 218 59.87 -4.68 0.30
N ASP A 219 60.88 -5.54 0.60
CA ASP A 219 61.06 -6.22 1.85
C ASP A 219 61.27 -5.24 3.02
N ASN A 220 60.47 -5.36 4.11
CA ASN A 220 60.90 -5.38 5.51
C ASN A 220 59.68 -5.49 6.44
#